data_65732dabd785f28daa3b59c5450d83b4
#
_entry.id   65732dabd785f28daa3b59c5450d83b4
#
_cell.length_a   1.000
_cell.length_b   1.000
_cell.length_c   1.000
_cell.angle_alpha   90.00
_cell.angle_beta   90.00
_cell.angle_gamma   90.00
#
_symmetry.space_group_name_H-M   'P 1'
#
loop_
_entity.id
_entity.type
_entity.pdbx_description
1 polymer ?
#
loop_
_entity_poly.entity_id
_entity_poly.type
_entity_poly.pdbx_seq_one_letter_code
_entity_poly.pdbx_strand_id
1 'polypeptide(L)'
;MKTGLSTERLVLRPWREGDAESLFELARDPRVGPAAGWPPHRSVAESGEVIRTIFSAPETYAVVLRGTDRPVGCVGLLFGASAHFPIGASEAEAGYWVGTDWRGRGLIPEALGGLSRRAFGELGLTALWGCCFVGNRASRRVMEKCGFRYVRSEATLPVCPDGSQHAGEVLCLTREAWRESRGVSLLRASESDIPLLRRLAGEAFPATYREILTPAQLDYMMAWMYSEESLRGQFRDGHVFYLAFRHGIPCGYVSVERQGERLFHLQKIYVLPGSQGFGVGRALFLRAVDHVRANCPGACRMELNVNRSNRALHFYERMGMQRLREGDFPIGGGFYMNDYIMGLDLE
;
A
#
# COMPACT_ATOMS: atom_id res chain seq x y z
N MET A 1 -0.55 16.39 27.10
CA MET A 1 0.27 15.18 26.83
C MET A 1 0.05 14.78 25.37
N LYS A 2 1.10 14.45 24.62
CA LYS A 2 0.96 13.88 23.27
C LYS A 2 0.22 12.55 23.40
N THR A 3 -0.96 12.43 22.80
CA THR A 3 -1.71 11.18 22.75
C THR A 3 -1.06 10.29 21.70
N GLY A 4 -0.73 9.05 22.05
CA GLY A 4 -0.22 8.08 21.10
C GLY A 4 -1.31 7.68 20.08
N LEU A 5 -0.90 7.33 18.87
CA LEU A 5 -1.80 6.82 17.82
C LEU A 5 -1.67 5.29 17.75
N SER A 6 -2.79 4.63 17.51
CA SER A 6 -2.81 3.18 17.36
C SER A 6 -3.24 2.79 15.94
N THR A 7 -2.56 1.78 15.40
CA THR A 7 -2.92 1.11 14.15
C THR A 7 -3.17 -0.37 14.40
N GLU A 8 -3.27 -1.17 13.37
CA GLU A 8 -3.48 -2.62 13.51
C GLU A 8 -2.33 -3.30 14.25
N ARG A 9 -1.09 -3.06 13.81
CA ARG A 9 0.12 -3.70 14.34
C ARG A 9 1.02 -2.79 15.16
N LEU A 10 0.76 -1.44 15.16
CA LEU A 10 1.67 -0.46 15.69
C LEU A 10 1.03 0.40 16.77
N VAL A 11 1.89 0.88 17.65
CA VAL A 11 1.66 2.02 18.54
C VAL A 11 2.65 3.11 18.13
N LEU A 12 2.13 4.28 17.76
CA LEU A 12 2.93 5.46 17.49
C LEU A 12 2.90 6.29 18.77
N ARG A 13 3.97 6.31 19.54
CA ARG A 13 4.06 7.00 20.80
C ARG A 13 5.15 8.08 20.79
N PRO A 14 5.07 9.08 21.66
CA PRO A 14 6.19 9.98 21.86
C PRO A 14 7.49 9.21 22.17
N TRP A 15 8.61 9.74 21.69
CA TRP A 15 9.93 9.25 22.10
C TRP A 15 10.16 9.50 23.59
N ARG A 16 10.91 8.63 24.24
CA ARG A 16 11.26 8.68 25.65
C ARG A 16 12.77 8.66 25.80
N GLU A 17 13.31 9.23 26.85
CA GLU A 17 14.75 9.20 27.10
C GLU A 17 15.30 7.78 27.18
N GLY A 18 14.52 6.85 27.75
CA GLY A 18 14.87 5.42 27.77
C GLY A 18 14.94 4.73 26.43
N ASP A 19 14.55 5.38 25.33
CA ASP A 19 14.67 4.82 23.98
C ASP A 19 16.07 5.07 23.35
N ALA A 20 16.99 5.77 24.03
CA ALA A 20 18.26 6.20 23.48
C ALA A 20 19.14 5.04 22.99
N GLU A 21 19.20 3.91 23.73
CA GLU A 21 19.89 2.69 23.29
C GLU A 21 19.27 2.11 22.03
N SER A 22 17.95 1.94 22.04
CA SER A 22 17.22 1.39 20.88
C SER A 22 17.36 2.28 19.65
N LEU A 23 17.32 3.60 19.83
CA LEU A 23 17.58 4.55 18.75
C LEU A 23 19.00 4.42 18.21
N PHE A 24 20.01 4.33 19.09
CA PHE A 24 21.38 4.18 18.67
C PHE A 24 21.63 2.91 17.86
N GLU A 25 21.07 1.77 18.30
CA GLU A 25 21.17 0.51 17.56
C GLU A 25 20.63 0.61 16.13
N LEU A 26 19.54 1.34 15.93
CA LEU A 26 18.94 1.54 14.62
C LEU A 26 19.69 2.61 13.81
N ALA A 27 20.04 3.73 14.45
CA ALA A 27 20.55 4.92 13.80
C ALA A 27 22.06 4.87 13.47
N ARG A 28 22.84 3.98 14.11
CA ARG A 28 24.24 3.75 13.78
C ARG A 28 24.44 3.02 12.44
N ASP A 29 23.40 2.36 11.92
CA ASP A 29 23.47 1.67 10.64
C ASP A 29 23.56 2.69 9.50
N PRO A 30 24.66 2.70 8.70
CA PRO A 30 24.86 3.66 7.62
C PRO A 30 23.83 3.56 6.49
N ARG A 31 23.01 2.53 6.48
CA ARG A 31 21.91 2.37 5.52
C ARG A 31 20.63 3.09 5.96
N VAL A 32 20.51 3.56 7.20
CA VAL A 32 19.32 4.20 7.75
C VAL A 32 19.39 5.72 7.60
N GLY A 33 20.30 6.37 8.31
CA GLY A 33 20.40 7.83 8.36
C GLY A 33 20.60 8.50 7.01
N PRO A 34 21.60 8.11 6.20
CA PRO A 34 21.86 8.73 4.91
C PRO A 34 20.69 8.66 3.93
N ALA A 35 19.87 7.59 3.99
CA ALA A 35 18.68 7.48 3.17
C ALA A 35 17.54 8.44 3.60
N ALA A 36 17.63 9.02 4.80
CA ALA A 36 16.70 9.97 5.39
C ALA A 36 17.32 11.36 5.61
N GLY A 37 18.53 11.61 5.10
CA GLY A 37 19.18 12.92 5.08
C GLY A 37 19.98 13.27 6.34
N TRP A 38 20.38 12.29 7.17
CA TRP A 38 21.19 12.53 8.38
C TRP A 38 22.32 11.49 8.55
N PRO A 39 23.44 11.84 9.20
CA PRO A 39 24.58 10.93 9.37
C PRO A 39 24.26 9.85 10.41
N PRO A 40 24.94 8.68 10.35
CA PRO A 40 24.82 7.67 11.38
C PRO A 40 25.17 8.23 12.77
N HIS A 41 24.40 7.84 13.79
CA HIS A 41 24.71 8.21 15.17
C HIS A 41 25.98 7.53 15.66
N ARG A 42 26.76 8.23 16.48
CA ARG A 42 28.09 7.79 16.96
C ARG A 42 28.04 7.23 18.38
N SER A 43 26.99 7.56 19.15
CA SER A 43 26.86 7.12 20.54
C SER A 43 25.39 7.11 21.01
N VAL A 44 25.13 6.40 22.12
CA VAL A 44 23.84 6.46 22.83
C VAL A 44 23.55 7.87 23.36
N ALA A 45 24.60 8.59 23.79
CA ALA A 45 24.45 9.97 24.27
C ALA A 45 23.96 10.91 23.15
N GLU A 46 24.50 10.80 21.93
CA GLU A 46 24.01 11.54 20.76
C GLU A 46 22.55 11.17 20.42
N SER A 47 22.21 9.91 20.48
CA SER A 47 20.81 9.46 20.30
C SER A 47 19.88 10.04 21.37
N GLY A 48 20.32 10.11 22.62
CA GLY A 48 19.58 10.77 23.70
C GLY A 48 19.39 12.27 23.45
N GLU A 49 20.40 12.96 22.91
CA GLU A 49 20.29 14.37 22.54
C GLU A 49 19.28 14.58 21.41
N VAL A 50 19.33 13.74 20.36
CA VAL A 50 18.34 13.78 19.26
C VAL A 50 16.91 13.56 19.78
N ILE A 51 16.70 12.67 20.74
CA ILE A 51 15.38 12.49 21.37
C ILE A 51 14.92 13.76 22.07
N ARG A 52 15.79 14.43 22.84
CA ARG A 52 15.45 15.64 23.59
C ARG A 52 15.22 16.86 22.70
N THR A 53 15.96 16.99 21.62
CA THR A 53 15.96 18.21 20.79
C THR A 53 15.11 18.08 19.53
N ILE A 54 15.19 16.98 18.80
CA ILE A 54 14.56 16.79 17.49
C ILE A 54 13.26 15.99 17.65
N PHE A 55 13.29 14.85 18.34
CA PHE A 55 12.12 13.97 18.44
C PHE A 55 11.15 14.39 19.54
N SER A 56 11.50 15.41 20.34
CA SER A 56 10.55 16.09 21.24
C SER A 56 9.54 16.99 20.49
N ALA A 57 9.81 17.31 19.22
CA ALA A 57 8.93 18.14 18.39
C ALA A 57 7.48 17.58 18.32
N PRO A 58 6.47 18.47 18.21
CA PRO A 58 5.08 18.04 18.07
C PRO A 58 4.91 17.06 16.90
N GLU A 59 3.97 16.12 17.06
CA GLU A 59 3.60 15.14 16.02
C GLU A 59 4.78 14.28 15.50
N THR A 60 5.82 14.09 16.34
CA THR A 60 6.94 13.16 16.07
C THR A 60 6.82 11.95 16.97
N TYR A 61 6.80 10.75 16.38
CA TYR A 61 6.47 9.50 17.05
C TYR A 61 7.50 8.39 16.78
N ALA A 62 7.83 7.67 17.84
CA ALA A 62 8.45 6.37 17.75
C ALA A 62 7.44 5.36 17.17
N VAL A 63 7.86 4.59 16.20
CA VAL A 63 7.07 3.47 15.64
C VAL A 63 7.41 2.22 16.45
N VAL A 64 6.42 1.68 17.16
CA VAL A 64 6.58 0.53 18.07
C VAL A 64 5.60 -0.57 17.70
N LEU A 65 6.06 -1.82 17.65
CA LEU A 65 5.16 -2.96 17.42
C LEU A 65 4.29 -3.20 18.66
N ARG A 66 3.01 -3.53 18.45
CA ARG A 66 2.12 -3.92 19.55
C ARG A 66 2.70 -5.13 20.30
N GLY A 67 2.61 -5.09 21.62
CA GLY A 67 3.16 -6.13 22.49
C GLY A 67 4.66 -6.00 22.75
N THR A 68 5.32 -4.99 22.18
CA THR A 68 6.70 -4.61 22.50
C THR A 68 6.74 -3.17 23.01
N ASP A 69 7.89 -2.71 23.51
CA ASP A 69 8.10 -1.30 23.87
C ASP A 69 9.32 -0.69 23.13
N ARG A 70 9.99 -1.47 22.29
CA ARG A 70 11.19 -1.03 21.54
C ARG A 70 10.79 -0.36 20.24
N PRO A 71 11.29 0.88 19.96
CA PRO A 71 11.14 1.52 18.66
C PRO A 71 11.81 0.71 17.54
N VAL A 72 11.17 0.70 16.37
CA VAL A 72 11.69 0.10 15.14
C VAL A 72 11.90 1.15 14.04
N GLY A 73 11.44 2.39 14.27
CA GLY A 73 11.52 3.50 13.33
C GLY A 73 10.88 4.77 13.90
N CYS A 74 10.72 5.76 13.04
CA CYS A 74 10.11 7.04 13.35
C CYS A 74 9.13 7.46 12.26
N VAL A 75 8.08 8.19 12.64
CA VAL A 75 7.20 8.91 11.72
C VAL A 75 6.82 10.25 12.36
N GLY A 76 6.73 11.32 11.57
CA GLY A 76 6.38 12.63 12.10
C GLY A 76 5.89 13.61 11.06
N LEU A 77 5.35 14.74 11.55
CA LEU A 77 4.96 15.89 10.75
C LEU A 77 5.90 17.05 11.01
N LEU A 78 6.40 17.66 9.95
CA LEU A 78 7.21 18.87 9.96
C LEU A 78 6.33 20.04 9.51
N PHE A 79 6.34 21.13 10.27
CA PHE A 79 5.49 22.30 10.05
C PHE A 79 6.32 23.54 9.74
N GLY A 80 5.82 24.41 8.87
CA GLY A 80 6.41 25.71 8.57
C GLY A 80 7.90 25.63 8.24
N ALA A 81 8.73 26.35 8.99
CA ALA A 81 10.19 26.41 8.76
C ALA A 81 10.93 25.09 9.03
N SER A 82 10.31 24.12 9.68
CA SER A 82 10.89 22.79 9.88
C SER A 82 10.73 21.87 8.66
N ALA A 83 9.86 22.21 7.70
CA ALA A 83 9.71 21.46 6.46
C ALA A 83 10.90 21.73 5.51
N HIS A 84 11.21 20.75 4.67
CA HIS A 84 12.35 20.82 3.74
C HIS A 84 12.10 21.75 2.54
N PHE A 85 10.88 22.20 2.33
CA PHE A 85 10.49 23.17 1.30
C PHE A 85 9.29 24.01 1.77
N PRO A 86 9.02 25.17 1.16
CA PRO A 86 7.91 26.00 1.57
C PRO A 86 6.57 25.29 1.44
N ILE A 87 5.80 25.30 2.55
CA ILE A 87 4.45 24.74 2.63
C ILE A 87 3.50 25.74 3.27
N GLY A 88 2.20 25.58 3.03
CA GLY A 88 1.15 26.43 3.62
C GLY A 88 0.99 26.22 5.13
N ALA A 89 0.38 27.20 5.82
CA ALA A 89 0.16 27.15 7.26
C ALA A 89 -0.76 25.99 7.70
N SER A 90 -1.63 25.52 6.82
CA SER A 90 -2.53 24.38 7.05
C SER A 90 -1.99 23.08 6.45
N GLU A 91 -0.70 22.99 6.19
CA GLU A 91 -0.04 21.85 5.57
C GLU A 91 1.10 21.34 6.45
N ALA A 92 1.53 20.12 6.22
CA ALA A 92 2.70 19.55 6.87
C ALA A 92 3.48 18.65 5.90
N GLU A 93 4.76 18.49 6.14
CA GLU A 93 5.57 17.47 5.49
C GLU A 93 5.65 16.24 6.39
N ALA A 94 5.44 15.07 5.82
CA ALA A 94 5.57 13.78 6.50
C ALA A 94 6.99 13.24 6.33
N GLY A 95 7.70 13.08 7.46
CA GLY A 95 9.01 12.46 7.54
C GLY A 95 8.93 11.07 8.18
N TYR A 96 9.79 10.15 7.75
CA TYR A 96 9.87 8.79 8.33
C TYR A 96 11.18 8.08 8.01
N TRP A 97 11.51 7.13 8.86
CA TRP A 97 12.57 6.15 8.63
C TRP A 97 12.27 4.86 9.41
N VAL A 98 12.97 3.78 9.08
CA VAL A 98 12.84 2.48 9.74
C VAL A 98 14.18 1.75 9.74
N GLY A 99 14.45 1.02 10.82
CA GLY A 99 15.62 0.16 10.93
C GLY A 99 15.67 -0.88 9.81
N THR A 100 16.86 -1.22 9.36
CA THR A 100 17.10 -2.09 8.19
C THR A 100 16.40 -3.43 8.29
N ASP A 101 16.43 -4.08 9.46
CA ASP A 101 15.82 -5.40 9.69
C ASP A 101 14.28 -5.37 9.67
N TRP A 102 13.70 -4.18 9.70
CA TRP A 102 12.27 -3.96 9.72
C TRP A 102 11.70 -3.52 8.36
N ARG A 103 12.57 -3.35 7.35
CA ARG A 103 12.17 -2.99 5.99
C ARG A 103 11.36 -4.10 5.32
N GLY A 104 10.59 -3.74 4.31
CA GLY A 104 9.77 -4.69 3.55
C GLY A 104 8.52 -5.23 4.27
N ARG A 105 8.35 -4.97 5.57
CA ARG A 105 7.24 -5.50 6.40
C ARG A 105 5.98 -4.64 6.36
N GLY A 106 5.95 -3.53 5.61
CA GLY A 106 4.81 -2.63 5.50
C GLY A 106 4.53 -1.78 6.75
N LEU A 107 5.48 -1.66 7.68
CA LEU A 107 5.29 -0.93 8.94
C LEU A 107 5.18 0.58 8.71
N ILE A 108 6.04 1.14 7.87
CA ILE A 108 6.00 2.59 7.60
C ILE A 108 4.76 3.03 6.81
N PRO A 109 4.29 2.33 5.75
CA PRO A 109 3.00 2.64 5.16
C PRO A 109 1.85 2.63 6.17
N GLU A 110 1.81 1.68 7.10
CA GLU A 110 0.81 1.61 8.17
C GLU A 110 0.93 2.78 9.14
N ALA A 111 2.15 3.12 9.58
CA ALA A 111 2.41 4.26 10.46
C ALA A 111 2.01 5.59 9.78
N LEU A 112 2.43 5.80 8.52
CA LEU A 112 2.09 6.98 7.74
C LEU A 112 0.58 7.08 7.48
N GLY A 113 -0.11 5.96 7.24
CA GLY A 113 -1.58 5.91 7.16
C GLY A 113 -2.25 6.33 8.48
N GLY A 114 -1.71 5.92 9.63
CA GLY A 114 -2.13 6.37 10.95
C GLY A 114 -1.93 7.88 11.15
N LEU A 115 -0.77 8.37 10.74
CA LEU A 115 -0.43 9.79 10.79
C LEU A 115 -1.32 10.63 9.87
N SER A 116 -1.66 10.13 8.67
CA SER A 116 -2.59 10.80 7.75
C SER A 116 -3.99 10.94 8.34
N ARG A 117 -4.48 9.93 9.07
CA ARG A 117 -5.77 10.04 9.80
C ARG A 117 -5.71 11.15 10.87
N ARG A 118 -4.61 11.22 11.62
CA ARG A 118 -4.38 12.30 12.59
C ARG A 118 -4.36 13.66 11.92
N ALA A 119 -3.59 13.81 10.85
CA ALA A 119 -3.40 15.05 10.10
C ALA A 119 -4.73 15.60 9.55
N PHE A 120 -5.49 14.77 8.82
CA PHE A 120 -6.72 15.22 8.16
C PHE A 120 -7.96 15.17 9.04
N GLY A 121 -8.02 14.23 10.00
CA GLY A 121 -9.18 14.01 10.87
C GLY A 121 -9.18 14.89 12.11
N GLU A 122 -8.02 15.07 12.73
CA GLU A 122 -7.93 15.72 14.04
C GLU A 122 -7.23 17.09 13.97
N LEU A 123 -6.14 17.21 13.21
CA LEU A 123 -5.40 18.47 13.06
C LEU A 123 -6.01 19.38 11.97
N GLY A 124 -6.92 18.88 11.15
CA GLY A 124 -7.60 19.66 10.14
C GLY A 124 -6.73 20.13 8.98
N LEU A 125 -5.56 19.50 8.77
CA LEU A 125 -4.65 19.87 7.68
C LEU A 125 -5.31 19.70 6.30
N THR A 126 -4.88 20.50 5.34
CA THR A 126 -5.37 20.50 3.95
C THR A 126 -4.55 19.60 3.05
N ALA A 127 -3.24 19.48 3.31
CA ALA A 127 -2.33 18.64 2.56
C ALA A 127 -1.22 18.06 3.43
N LEU A 128 -0.77 16.86 3.04
CA LEU A 128 0.48 16.27 3.47
C LEU A 128 1.43 16.19 2.28
N TRP A 129 2.60 16.73 2.47
CA TRP A 129 3.71 16.65 1.54
C TRP A 129 4.69 15.57 1.98
N GLY A 130 5.50 15.08 1.07
CA GLY A 130 6.61 14.22 1.38
C GLY A 130 7.64 14.31 0.27
N CYS A 131 8.90 14.13 0.62
CA CYS A 131 9.97 14.10 -0.36
C CYS A 131 10.83 12.84 -0.20
N CYS A 132 11.50 12.46 -1.27
CA CYS A 132 12.54 11.44 -1.24
C CYS A 132 13.62 11.76 -2.27
N PHE A 133 14.83 11.30 -2.02
CA PHE A 133 15.91 11.42 -3.00
C PHE A 133 15.56 10.66 -4.28
N VAL A 134 15.95 11.22 -5.43
CA VAL A 134 15.86 10.53 -6.72
C VAL A 134 16.55 9.18 -6.62
N GLY A 135 15.86 8.12 -7.02
CA GLY A 135 16.35 6.75 -6.90
C GLY A 135 16.00 6.04 -5.59
N ASN A 136 15.52 6.75 -4.56
CA ASN A 136 14.99 6.11 -3.34
C ASN A 136 13.59 5.53 -3.59
N ARG A 137 13.53 4.48 -4.42
CA ARG A 137 12.29 3.79 -4.79
C ARG A 137 11.51 3.28 -3.58
N ALA A 138 12.21 2.90 -2.50
CA ALA A 138 11.56 2.40 -1.30
C ALA A 138 10.73 3.49 -0.61
N SER A 139 11.28 4.69 -0.43
CA SER A 139 10.55 5.82 0.15
C SER A 139 9.39 6.26 -0.75
N ARG A 140 9.61 6.40 -2.06
CA ARG A 140 8.56 6.70 -3.02
C ARG A 140 7.40 5.71 -2.92
N ARG A 141 7.70 4.41 -2.90
CA ARG A 141 6.70 3.35 -2.81
C ARG A 141 5.91 3.39 -1.50
N VAL A 142 6.51 3.82 -0.38
CA VAL A 142 5.81 4.05 0.89
C VAL A 142 4.75 5.13 0.73
N MET A 143 5.10 6.29 0.18
CA MET A 143 4.18 7.40 -0.04
C MET A 143 3.03 7.02 -0.99
N GLU A 144 3.35 6.38 -2.11
CA GLU A 144 2.35 5.90 -3.09
C GLU A 144 1.35 4.91 -2.45
N LYS A 145 1.80 4.00 -1.58
CA LYS A 145 0.94 3.09 -0.81
C LYS A 145 -0.03 3.83 0.12
N CYS A 146 0.30 5.03 0.53
CA CYS A 146 -0.55 5.90 1.35
C CYS A 146 -1.40 6.87 0.52
N GLY A 147 -1.33 6.81 -0.82
CA GLY A 147 -2.13 7.63 -1.71
C GLY A 147 -1.49 8.97 -2.12
N PHE A 148 -0.24 9.21 -1.72
CA PHE A 148 0.50 10.38 -2.21
C PHE A 148 0.73 10.27 -3.72
N ARG A 149 0.64 11.40 -4.41
CA ARG A 149 0.87 11.49 -5.85
C ARG A 149 2.08 12.38 -6.12
N TYR A 150 2.88 12.01 -7.10
CA TYR A 150 3.98 12.82 -7.59
C TYR A 150 3.48 14.19 -8.06
N VAL A 151 4.19 15.24 -7.68
CA VAL A 151 3.90 16.62 -8.05
C VAL A 151 5.01 17.20 -8.91
N ARG A 152 6.26 17.12 -8.43
CA ARG A 152 7.41 17.71 -9.12
C ARG A 152 8.74 17.08 -8.66
N SER A 153 9.78 17.32 -9.45
CA SER A 153 11.18 17.08 -9.04
C SER A 153 11.82 18.38 -8.62
N GLU A 154 12.68 18.31 -7.61
CA GLU A 154 13.56 19.39 -7.17
C GLU A 154 14.99 19.03 -7.54
N ALA A 155 15.71 19.97 -8.13
CA ALA A 155 17.11 19.77 -8.48
C ALA A 155 18.00 19.57 -7.24
N THR A 156 17.56 20.19 -6.13
CA THR A 156 18.24 20.13 -4.84
C THR A 156 17.22 20.12 -3.74
N LEU A 157 17.15 19.02 -2.97
CA LEU A 157 16.50 19.05 -1.67
C LEU A 157 17.36 19.83 -0.68
N PRO A 158 16.76 20.44 0.38
CA PRO A 158 17.51 21.15 1.39
C PRO A 158 18.68 20.32 1.93
N VAL A 159 19.73 21.02 2.26
CA VAL A 159 21.05 20.51 2.62
C VAL A 159 20.93 19.39 3.65
N CYS A 160 21.42 18.21 3.29
CA CYS A 160 21.70 17.20 4.30
C CYS A 160 22.73 17.76 5.29
N PRO A 161 22.71 17.37 6.57
CA PRO A 161 23.64 17.87 7.59
C PRO A 161 25.12 17.71 7.24
N ASP A 162 25.44 16.85 6.28
CA ASP A 162 26.80 16.66 5.73
C ASP A 162 27.15 17.64 4.59
N GLY A 163 26.25 18.56 4.24
CA GLY A 163 26.41 19.51 3.15
C GLY A 163 26.17 18.94 1.75
N SER A 164 25.81 17.67 1.62
CA SER A 164 25.54 17.07 0.32
C SER A 164 24.21 17.58 -0.27
N GLN A 165 24.19 17.75 -1.60
CA GLN A 165 23.01 18.16 -2.33
C GLN A 165 22.49 16.97 -3.14
N HIS A 166 21.20 16.66 -2.98
CA HIS A 166 20.57 15.57 -3.69
C HIS A 166 19.30 16.05 -4.40
N ALA A 167 19.15 15.64 -5.65
CA ALA A 167 17.89 15.81 -6.36
C ALA A 167 16.78 14.98 -5.67
N GLY A 168 15.58 15.52 -5.65
CA GLY A 168 14.46 14.89 -4.98
C GLY A 168 13.19 14.87 -5.80
N GLU A 169 12.30 13.99 -5.39
CA GLU A 169 10.92 13.91 -5.87
C GLU A 169 9.98 14.34 -4.74
N VAL A 170 9.06 15.25 -5.04
CA VAL A 170 8.05 15.75 -4.10
C VAL A 170 6.70 15.15 -4.47
N LEU A 171 6.05 14.58 -3.47
CA LEU A 171 4.71 13.99 -3.58
C LEU A 171 3.77 14.70 -2.59
N CYS A 172 2.48 14.68 -2.92
CA CYS A 172 1.43 15.29 -2.11
C CYS A 172 0.23 14.36 -1.96
N LEU A 173 -0.40 14.41 -0.78
CA LEU A 173 -1.71 13.84 -0.49
C LEU A 173 -2.59 14.96 0.06
N THR A 174 -3.62 15.37 -0.69
CA THR A 174 -4.59 16.37 -0.21
C THR A 174 -5.67 15.71 0.65
N ARG A 175 -6.27 16.50 1.56
CA ARG A 175 -7.40 16.03 2.38
C ARG A 175 -8.59 15.60 1.53
N GLU A 176 -8.85 16.28 0.42
CA GLU A 176 -9.93 15.92 -0.52
C GLU A 176 -9.67 14.56 -1.13
N ALA A 177 -8.49 14.34 -1.74
CA ALA A 177 -8.12 13.05 -2.31
C ALA A 177 -8.16 11.92 -1.27
N TRP A 178 -7.73 12.20 -0.03
CA TRP A 178 -7.79 11.23 1.07
C TRP A 178 -9.24 10.90 1.47
N ARG A 179 -10.14 11.90 1.52
CA ARG A 179 -11.57 11.69 1.82
C ARG A 179 -12.30 10.96 0.71
N GLU A 180 -12.09 11.36 -0.54
CA GLU A 180 -12.70 10.75 -1.72
C GLU A 180 -12.28 9.29 -1.87
N SER A 181 -11.01 8.99 -1.65
CA SER A 181 -10.50 7.63 -1.67
C SER A 181 -10.90 6.79 -0.46
N ARG A 182 -11.51 7.39 0.57
CA ARG A 182 -11.79 6.75 1.86
C ARG A 182 -10.54 6.08 2.48
N GLY A 183 -9.37 6.64 2.21
CA GLY A 183 -8.08 6.09 2.58
C GLY A 183 -7.66 4.87 1.76
N VAL A 184 -8.32 4.59 0.63
CA VAL A 184 -7.94 3.53 -0.31
C VAL A 184 -6.98 4.08 -1.35
N SER A 185 -5.86 3.43 -1.54
CA SER A 185 -4.92 3.69 -2.64
C SER A 185 -4.69 2.43 -3.45
N LEU A 186 -4.45 2.60 -4.74
CA LEU A 186 -4.23 1.50 -5.68
C LEU A 186 -2.86 1.67 -6.34
N LEU A 187 -2.12 0.59 -6.38
CA LEU A 187 -0.76 0.59 -6.88
C LEU A 187 -0.54 -0.56 -7.83
N ARG A 188 0.03 -0.28 -9.01
CA ARG A 188 0.41 -1.34 -9.94
C ARG A 188 1.49 -2.20 -9.31
N ALA A 189 1.26 -3.50 -9.27
CA ALA A 189 2.21 -4.47 -8.76
C ALA A 189 3.30 -4.77 -9.79
N SER A 190 4.44 -5.22 -9.28
CA SER A 190 5.56 -5.77 -10.02
C SER A 190 5.88 -7.18 -9.49
N GLU A 191 6.80 -7.89 -10.11
CA GLU A 191 7.25 -9.20 -9.62
C GLU A 191 7.78 -9.15 -8.18
N SER A 192 8.35 -8.02 -7.74
CA SER A 192 8.80 -7.85 -6.35
C SER A 192 7.66 -7.86 -5.33
N ASP A 193 6.41 -7.70 -5.76
CA ASP A 193 5.22 -7.74 -4.92
C ASP A 193 4.61 -9.17 -4.82
N ILE A 194 5.18 -10.18 -5.49
CA ILE A 194 4.70 -11.57 -5.45
C ILE A 194 4.53 -12.09 -4.01
N PRO A 195 5.47 -11.90 -3.08
CA PRO A 195 5.27 -12.33 -1.70
C PRO A 195 4.03 -11.71 -1.04
N LEU A 196 3.73 -10.44 -1.35
CA LEU A 196 2.56 -9.75 -0.86
C LEU A 196 1.27 -10.28 -1.50
N LEU A 197 1.27 -10.51 -2.83
CA LEU A 197 0.13 -11.10 -3.55
C LEU A 197 -0.20 -12.49 -2.98
N ARG A 198 0.80 -13.33 -2.76
CA ARG A 198 0.62 -14.67 -2.17
C ARG A 198 0.02 -14.62 -0.77
N ARG A 199 0.49 -13.70 0.08
CA ARG A 199 -0.06 -13.51 1.42
C ARG A 199 -1.53 -13.08 1.37
N LEU A 200 -1.86 -12.08 0.56
CA LEU A 200 -3.25 -11.62 0.38
C LEU A 200 -4.16 -12.71 -0.18
N ALA A 201 -3.67 -13.47 -1.17
CA ALA A 201 -4.39 -14.58 -1.74
C ALA A 201 -4.62 -15.71 -0.72
N GLY A 202 -3.61 -16.06 0.08
CA GLY A 202 -3.68 -17.09 1.11
C GLY A 202 -4.73 -16.81 2.19
N GLU A 203 -5.08 -15.54 2.39
CA GLU A 203 -6.13 -15.14 3.33
C GLU A 203 -7.50 -14.94 2.63
N ALA A 204 -7.52 -14.21 1.52
CA ALA A 204 -8.77 -13.81 0.87
C ALA A 204 -9.44 -14.93 0.07
N PHE A 205 -8.67 -15.78 -0.62
CA PHE A 205 -9.22 -16.85 -1.47
C PHE A 205 -9.89 -17.95 -0.65
N PRO A 206 -9.25 -18.54 0.38
CA PRO A 206 -9.93 -19.51 1.23
C PRO A 206 -11.14 -18.92 1.98
N ALA A 207 -11.04 -17.67 2.45
CA ALA A 207 -12.16 -16.99 3.11
C ALA A 207 -13.38 -16.84 2.19
N THR A 208 -13.15 -16.72 0.87
CA THR A 208 -14.22 -16.62 -0.14
C THR A 208 -14.85 -17.97 -0.48
N TYR A 209 -14.02 -19.02 -0.57
CA TYR A 209 -14.45 -20.28 -1.19
C TYR A 209 -14.60 -21.48 -0.24
N ARG A 210 -14.23 -21.39 1.03
CA ARG A 210 -14.30 -22.51 2.01
C ARG A 210 -15.71 -23.12 2.18
N GLU A 211 -16.77 -22.37 1.89
CA GLU A 211 -18.16 -22.86 1.93
C GLU A 211 -18.66 -23.35 0.57
N ILE A 212 -17.86 -23.18 -0.49
CA ILE A 212 -18.23 -23.47 -1.88
C ILE A 212 -17.44 -24.67 -2.42
N LEU A 213 -16.15 -24.74 -2.09
CA LEU A 213 -15.21 -25.72 -2.62
C LEU A 213 -14.75 -26.69 -1.52
N THR A 214 -14.35 -27.89 -1.94
CA THR A 214 -13.72 -28.85 -1.02
C THR A 214 -12.32 -28.38 -0.60
N PRO A 215 -11.80 -28.80 0.57
CA PRO A 215 -10.43 -28.48 0.99
C PRO A 215 -9.38 -28.87 -0.06
N ALA A 216 -9.52 -30.06 -0.66
CA ALA A 216 -8.60 -30.53 -1.71
C ALA A 216 -8.62 -29.65 -2.96
N GLN A 217 -9.77 -29.16 -3.37
CA GLN A 217 -9.91 -28.23 -4.49
C GLN A 217 -9.33 -26.84 -4.15
N LEU A 218 -9.51 -26.37 -2.92
CA LEU A 218 -8.88 -25.11 -2.45
C LEU A 218 -7.36 -25.21 -2.49
N ASP A 219 -6.78 -26.30 -1.98
CA ASP A 219 -5.33 -26.51 -1.97
C ASP A 219 -4.79 -26.58 -3.41
N TYR A 220 -5.48 -27.34 -4.28
CA TYR A 220 -5.13 -27.40 -5.70
C TYR A 220 -5.12 -26.03 -6.37
N MET A 221 -6.19 -25.25 -6.19
CA MET A 221 -6.32 -23.92 -6.78
C MET A 221 -5.29 -22.92 -6.21
N MET A 222 -5.00 -23.00 -4.92
CA MET A 222 -3.97 -22.17 -4.32
C MET A 222 -2.57 -22.49 -4.90
N ALA A 223 -2.24 -23.75 -5.07
CA ALA A 223 -0.98 -24.16 -5.69
C ALA A 223 -0.91 -23.72 -7.16
N TRP A 224 -1.96 -23.98 -7.91
CA TRP A 224 -2.05 -23.69 -9.34
C TRP A 224 -2.01 -22.19 -9.66
N MET A 225 -2.79 -21.35 -8.95
CA MET A 225 -2.93 -19.94 -9.29
C MET A 225 -1.96 -19.01 -8.55
N TYR A 226 -1.43 -19.42 -7.38
CA TYR A 226 -0.73 -18.54 -6.45
C TYR A 226 0.64 -19.07 -6.00
N SER A 227 1.14 -20.17 -6.55
CA SER A 227 2.56 -20.52 -6.38
C SER A 227 3.43 -19.37 -6.91
N GLU A 228 4.65 -19.23 -6.40
CA GLU A 228 5.58 -18.19 -6.87
C GLU A 228 5.85 -18.31 -8.36
N GLU A 229 6.03 -19.55 -8.84
CA GLU A 229 6.26 -19.87 -10.25
C GLU A 229 5.06 -19.47 -11.12
N SER A 230 3.83 -19.80 -10.68
CA SER A 230 2.60 -19.43 -11.38
C SER A 230 2.45 -17.92 -11.48
N LEU A 231 2.67 -17.18 -10.39
CA LEU A 231 2.57 -15.72 -10.43
C LEU A 231 3.65 -15.08 -11.31
N ARG A 232 4.90 -15.61 -11.31
CA ARG A 232 5.94 -15.17 -12.24
C ARG A 232 5.55 -15.43 -13.68
N GLY A 233 4.95 -16.60 -13.97
CA GLY A 233 4.39 -16.93 -15.28
C GLY A 233 3.34 -15.90 -15.69
N GLN A 234 2.36 -15.65 -14.86
CA GLN A 234 1.29 -14.68 -15.13
C GLN A 234 1.83 -13.27 -15.44
N PHE A 235 2.86 -12.78 -14.71
CA PHE A 235 3.50 -11.50 -15.04
C PHE A 235 4.17 -11.53 -16.42
N ARG A 236 4.85 -12.62 -16.78
CA ARG A 236 5.47 -12.81 -18.13
C ARG A 236 4.44 -12.88 -19.24
N ASP A 237 3.29 -13.51 -18.97
CA ASP A 237 2.18 -13.66 -19.91
C ASP A 237 1.35 -12.38 -20.05
N GLY A 238 1.75 -11.29 -19.37
CA GLY A 238 1.15 -9.98 -19.53
C GLY A 238 -0.01 -9.68 -18.58
N HIS A 239 -0.26 -10.50 -17.56
CA HIS A 239 -1.22 -10.14 -16.53
C HIS A 239 -0.78 -8.88 -15.77
N VAL A 240 -1.69 -7.96 -15.60
CA VAL A 240 -1.47 -6.73 -14.85
C VAL A 240 -2.18 -6.81 -13.52
N PHE A 241 -1.40 -6.70 -12.44
CA PHE A 241 -1.92 -6.72 -11.09
C PHE A 241 -1.96 -5.30 -10.49
N TYR A 242 -3.03 -5.00 -9.74
CA TYR A 242 -3.09 -3.84 -8.87
C TYR A 242 -3.34 -4.29 -7.43
N LEU A 243 -2.58 -3.73 -6.51
CA LEU A 243 -2.72 -3.91 -5.07
C LEU A 243 -3.53 -2.77 -4.49
N ALA A 244 -4.46 -3.09 -3.60
CA ALA A 244 -5.19 -2.10 -2.81
C ALA A 244 -4.59 -1.99 -1.41
N PHE A 245 -4.46 -0.76 -0.96
CA PHE A 245 -4.08 -0.40 0.40
C PHE A 245 -5.17 0.47 1.01
N ARG A 246 -5.49 0.23 2.27
CA ARG A 246 -6.37 1.10 3.03
C ARG A 246 -5.58 1.65 4.21
N HIS A 247 -5.42 2.99 4.25
CA HIS A 247 -4.55 3.66 5.22
C HIS A 247 -3.13 3.06 5.26
N GLY A 248 -2.57 2.75 4.08
CA GLY A 248 -1.25 2.15 3.95
C GLY A 248 -1.16 0.65 4.25
N ILE A 249 -2.26 0.02 4.68
CA ILE A 249 -2.33 -1.42 4.95
C ILE A 249 -2.83 -2.16 3.70
N PRO A 250 -2.10 -3.16 3.20
CA PRO A 250 -2.54 -3.94 2.05
C PRO A 250 -3.82 -4.72 2.38
N CYS A 251 -4.82 -4.63 1.53
CA CYS A 251 -6.16 -5.15 1.83
C CYS A 251 -6.87 -5.85 0.66
N GLY A 252 -6.27 -5.90 -0.51
CA GLY A 252 -6.86 -6.58 -1.67
C GLY A 252 -6.02 -6.44 -2.92
N TYR A 253 -6.45 -7.09 -3.99
CA TYR A 253 -5.80 -7.04 -5.30
C TYR A 253 -6.78 -7.37 -6.42
N VAL A 254 -6.43 -6.95 -7.63
CA VAL A 254 -7.11 -7.33 -8.88
C VAL A 254 -6.07 -7.69 -9.94
N SER A 255 -6.41 -8.62 -10.81
CA SER A 255 -5.60 -8.98 -11.98
C SER A 255 -6.43 -8.94 -13.25
N VAL A 256 -5.86 -8.34 -14.31
CA VAL A 256 -6.45 -8.26 -15.64
C VAL A 256 -5.47 -8.85 -16.65
N GLU A 257 -6.00 -9.62 -17.58
CA GLU A 257 -5.29 -10.23 -18.70
C GLU A 257 -5.94 -9.80 -20.02
N ARG A 258 -5.16 -9.57 -21.06
CA ARG A 258 -5.67 -9.37 -22.40
C ARG A 258 -5.72 -10.70 -23.12
N GLN A 259 -6.92 -11.20 -23.44
CA GLN A 259 -7.15 -12.50 -24.11
C GLN A 259 -7.36 -12.38 -25.64
N GLY A 260 -7.55 -11.16 -26.13
CA GLY A 260 -7.78 -10.90 -27.55
C GLY A 260 -7.61 -9.43 -27.90
N GLU A 261 -7.84 -9.11 -29.18
CA GLU A 261 -7.68 -7.72 -29.64
C GLU A 261 -8.59 -6.76 -28.87
N ARG A 262 -9.84 -7.18 -28.60
CA ARG A 262 -10.88 -6.39 -27.92
C ARG A 262 -11.48 -7.12 -26.73
N LEU A 263 -10.80 -8.15 -26.21
CA LEU A 263 -11.26 -8.95 -25.09
C LEU A 263 -10.22 -8.97 -23.99
N PHE A 264 -10.67 -8.59 -22.80
CA PHE A 264 -9.90 -8.65 -21.55
C PHE A 264 -10.61 -9.54 -20.55
N HIS A 265 -9.86 -10.17 -19.68
CA HIS A 265 -10.37 -11.00 -18.62
C HIS A 265 -9.92 -10.47 -17.25
N LEU A 266 -10.86 -10.17 -16.37
CA LEU A 266 -10.61 -9.87 -14.97
C LEU A 266 -10.45 -11.21 -14.24
N GLN A 267 -9.19 -11.66 -14.16
CA GLN A 267 -8.83 -12.99 -13.67
C GLN A 267 -9.02 -13.15 -12.15
N LYS A 268 -8.77 -12.09 -11.41
CA LYS A 268 -8.79 -12.09 -9.95
C LYS A 268 -9.26 -10.75 -9.43
N ILE A 269 -10.15 -10.77 -8.42
CA ILE A 269 -10.48 -9.59 -7.60
C ILE A 269 -10.83 -10.07 -6.20
N TYR A 270 -10.01 -9.73 -5.23
CA TYR A 270 -10.17 -10.16 -3.85
C TYR A 270 -9.90 -9.03 -2.88
N VAL A 271 -10.71 -8.99 -1.82
CA VAL A 271 -10.57 -8.04 -0.72
C VAL A 271 -10.60 -8.84 0.58
N LEU A 272 -9.64 -8.57 1.47
CA LEU A 272 -9.58 -9.20 2.79
C LEU A 272 -10.90 -8.97 3.55
N PRO A 273 -11.41 -9.97 4.29
CA PRO A 273 -12.70 -9.88 4.99
C PRO A 273 -12.85 -8.61 5.84
N GLY A 274 -11.82 -8.25 6.62
CA GLY A 274 -11.80 -7.05 7.46
C GLY A 274 -11.79 -5.72 6.72
N SER A 275 -11.65 -5.74 5.38
CA SER A 275 -11.61 -4.55 4.53
C SER A 275 -12.78 -4.48 3.54
N GLN A 276 -13.69 -5.44 3.59
CA GLN A 276 -14.93 -5.41 2.81
C GLN A 276 -15.89 -4.33 3.36
N GLY A 277 -16.81 -3.85 2.53
CA GLY A 277 -17.76 -2.78 2.90
C GLY A 277 -17.19 -1.35 2.86
N PHE A 278 -15.88 -1.18 2.71
CA PHE A 278 -15.21 0.13 2.67
C PHE A 278 -14.92 0.66 1.25
N GLY A 279 -15.53 0.08 0.23
CA GLY A 279 -15.38 0.53 -1.15
C GLY A 279 -14.15 -0.02 -1.89
N VAL A 280 -13.31 -0.84 -1.24
CA VAL A 280 -12.08 -1.40 -1.82
C VAL A 280 -12.36 -2.21 -3.09
N GLY A 281 -13.35 -3.10 -3.06
CA GLY A 281 -13.73 -3.92 -4.23
C GLY A 281 -14.17 -3.05 -5.42
N ARG A 282 -14.95 -1.99 -5.15
CA ARG A 282 -15.35 -1.02 -6.19
C ARG A 282 -14.14 -0.30 -6.78
N ALA A 283 -13.21 0.15 -5.94
CA ALA A 283 -12.00 0.83 -6.40
C ALA A 283 -11.13 -0.09 -7.28
N LEU A 284 -10.94 -1.35 -6.89
CA LEU A 284 -10.21 -2.36 -7.67
C LEU A 284 -10.88 -2.65 -9.02
N PHE A 285 -12.20 -2.81 -9.01
CA PHE A 285 -12.97 -3.06 -10.24
C PHE A 285 -12.87 -1.87 -11.21
N LEU A 286 -13.09 -0.65 -10.74
CA LEU A 286 -12.95 0.55 -11.57
C LEU A 286 -11.53 0.70 -12.10
N ARG A 287 -10.51 0.36 -11.31
CA ARG A 287 -9.12 0.38 -11.78
C ARG A 287 -8.87 -0.63 -12.89
N ALA A 288 -9.51 -1.80 -12.84
CA ALA A 288 -9.47 -2.78 -13.92
C ALA A 288 -10.12 -2.23 -15.20
N VAL A 289 -11.28 -1.60 -15.07
CA VAL A 289 -11.97 -0.92 -16.19
C VAL A 289 -11.10 0.18 -16.80
N ASP A 290 -10.51 1.04 -15.98
CA ASP A 290 -9.59 2.11 -16.45
C ASP A 290 -8.38 1.52 -17.19
N HIS A 291 -7.84 0.40 -16.69
CA HIS A 291 -6.75 -0.30 -17.36
C HIS A 291 -7.17 -0.80 -18.73
N VAL A 292 -8.35 -1.43 -18.84
CA VAL A 292 -8.87 -1.92 -20.12
C VAL A 292 -9.05 -0.78 -21.11
N ARG A 293 -9.71 0.31 -20.70
CA ARG A 293 -9.92 1.51 -21.55
C ARG A 293 -8.60 2.13 -22.03
N ALA A 294 -7.62 2.22 -21.13
CA ALA A 294 -6.31 2.79 -21.48
C ALA A 294 -5.50 1.92 -22.48
N ASN A 295 -5.82 0.64 -22.60
CA ASN A 295 -5.09 -0.32 -23.45
C ASN A 295 -5.90 -0.84 -24.64
N CYS A 296 -7.14 -0.35 -24.82
CA CYS A 296 -7.98 -0.69 -25.96
C CYS A 296 -8.77 0.56 -26.39
N PRO A 297 -8.28 1.36 -27.31
CA PRO A 297 -9.04 2.47 -27.85
C PRO A 297 -10.24 1.96 -28.67
N GLY A 298 -11.44 2.41 -28.31
CA GLY A 298 -12.71 1.99 -28.90
C GLY A 298 -13.38 0.82 -28.16
N ALA A 299 -14.48 0.33 -28.72
CA ALA A 299 -15.32 -0.67 -28.08
C ALA A 299 -14.56 -1.97 -27.76
N CYS A 300 -14.62 -2.41 -26.53
CA CYS A 300 -14.04 -3.66 -26.07
C CYS A 300 -14.91 -4.30 -24.94
N ARG A 301 -14.57 -5.50 -24.57
CA ARG A 301 -15.28 -6.23 -23.52
C ARG A 301 -14.33 -6.71 -22.43
N MET A 302 -14.75 -6.58 -21.19
CA MET A 302 -14.11 -7.20 -20.04
C MET A 302 -15.03 -8.32 -19.51
N GLU A 303 -14.53 -9.56 -19.50
CA GLU A 303 -15.20 -10.72 -18.95
C GLU A 303 -14.59 -11.14 -17.61
N LEU A 304 -15.32 -11.92 -16.83
CA LEU A 304 -14.83 -12.64 -15.64
C LEU A 304 -15.62 -13.93 -15.44
N ASN A 305 -14.98 -14.88 -14.76
CA ASN A 305 -15.65 -16.06 -14.23
C ASN A 305 -16.02 -15.83 -12.76
N VAL A 306 -17.23 -16.21 -12.37
CA VAL A 306 -17.68 -16.19 -10.98
C VAL A 306 -18.47 -17.46 -10.67
N ASN A 307 -18.08 -18.15 -9.60
CA ASN A 307 -18.82 -19.34 -9.17
C ASN A 307 -20.28 -19.01 -8.88
N ARG A 308 -21.20 -19.87 -9.34
CA ARG A 308 -22.65 -19.66 -9.23
C ARG A 308 -23.13 -19.49 -7.78
N SER A 309 -22.41 -20.03 -6.81
CA SER A 309 -22.69 -19.90 -5.38
C SER A 309 -21.96 -18.73 -4.71
N ASN A 310 -21.14 -17.98 -5.45
CA ASN A 310 -20.37 -16.88 -4.88
C ASN A 310 -21.25 -15.63 -4.72
N ARG A 311 -21.33 -15.11 -3.50
CA ARG A 311 -22.08 -13.88 -3.16
C ARG A 311 -21.59 -12.64 -3.92
N ALA A 312 -20.38 -12.67 -4.47
CA ALA A 312 -19.83 -11.58 -5.28
C ALA A 312 -20.60 -11.35 -6.60
N LEU A 313 -21.43 -12.30 -7.04
CA LEU A 313 -22.27 -12.15 -8.21
C LEU A 313 -23.07 -10.84 -8.18
N HIS A 314 -23.72 -10.54 -7.07
CA HIS A 314 -24.50 -9.29 -6.91
C HIS A 314 -23.61 -8.02 -6.92
N PHE A 315 -22.36 -8.13 -6.52
CA PHE A 315 -21.42 -7.03 -6.64
C PHE A 315 -21.12 -6.73 -8.12
N TYR A 316 -20.87 -7.74 -8.93
CA TYR A 316 -20.60 -7.56 -10.37
C TYR A 316 -21.82 -7.03 -11.13
N GLU A 317 -23.02 -7.51 -10.82
CA GLU A 317 -24.26 -6.98 -11.37
C GLU A 317 -24.42 -5.48 -11.07
N ARG A 318 -24.16 -5.04 -9.81
CA ARG A 318 -24.18 -3.61 -9.45
C ARG A 318 -23.06 -2.79 -10.12
N MET A 319 -21.97 -3.43 -10.55
CA MET A 319 -20.91 -2.78 -11.32
C MET A 319 -21.21 -2.72 -12.81
N GLY A 320 -22.40 -3.18 -13.25
CA GLY A 320 -22.88 -3.10 -14.62
C GLY A 320 -22.57 -4.33 -15.47
N MET A 321 -21.99 -5.39 -14.89
CA MET A 321 -21.75 -6.63 -15.63
C MET A 321 -23.05 -7.41 -15.83
N GLN A 322 -23.14 -8.08 -16.97
CA GLN A 322 -24.26 -8.95 -17.34
C GLN A 322 -23.80 -10.41 -17.42
N ARG A 323 -24.69 -11.33 -17.11
CA ARG A 323 -24.45 -12.77 -17.33
C ARG A 323 -24.51 -13.06 -18.82
N LEU A 324 -23.43 -13.60 -19.37
CA LEU A 324 -23.33 -13.94 -20.78
C LEU A 324 -23.63 -15.42 -21.03
N ARG A 325 -23.05 -16.30 -20.22
CA ARG A 325 -23.19 -17.75 -20.29
C ARG A 325 -22.83 -18.40 -18.97
N GLU A 326 -23.15 -19.67 -18.83
CA GLU A 326 -22.74 -20.50 -17.69
C GLU A 326 -22.12 -21.81 -18.17
N GLY A 327 -21.37 -22.47 -17.30
CA GLY A 327 -20.79 -23.78 -17.60
C GLY A 327 -20.06 -24.37 -16.39
N ASP A 328 -19.68 -25.62 -16.60
CA ASP A 328 -18.83 -26.37 -15.68
C ASP A 328 -17.47 -26.51 -16.33
N PHE A 329 -16.51 -25.69 -15.90
CA PHE A 329 -15.20 -25.55 -16.54
C PHE A 329 -14.19 -26.45 -15.84
N PRO A 330 -13.55 -27.39 -16.56
CA PRO A 330 -12.49 -28.21 -15.98
C PRO A 330 -11.25 -27.33 -15.69
N ILE A 331 -10.73 -27.43 -14.47
CA ILE A 331 -9.55 -26.68 -14.03
C ILE A 331 -8.32 -27.57 -13.82
N GLY A 332 -8.42 -28.85 -14.17
CA GLY A 332 -7.38 -29.86 -13.94
C GLY A 332 -7.57 -30.60 -12.61
N GLY A 333 -6.74 -31.64 -12.39
CA GLY A 333 -6.80 -32.44 -11.17
C GLY A 333 -8.14 -33.16 -10.90
N GLY A 334 -9.03 -33.26 -11.92
CA GLY A 334 -10.39 -33.80 -11.77
C GLY A 334 -11.39 -32.78 -11.18
N PHE A 335 -11.00 -31.53 -10.98
CA PHE A 335 -11.85 -30.48 -10.43
C PHE A 335 -12.52 -29.65 -11.52
N TYR A 336 -13.67 -29.06 -11.15
CA TYR A 336 -14.46 -28.19 -12.02
C TYR A 336 -14.83 -26.90 -11.28
N MET A 337 -14.96 -25.79 -12.02
CA MET A 337 -15.60 -24.56 -11.55
C MET A 337 -16.96 -24.42 -12.25
N ASN A 338 -17.99 -24.32 -11.42
CA ASN A 338 -19.38 -24.14 -11.86
C ASN A 338 -19.67 -22.63 -11.90
N ASP A 339 -19.34 -22.00 -13.02
CA ASP A 339 -19.28 -20.55 -13.12
C ASP A 339 -20.35 -19.96 -14.03
N TYR A 340 -20.73 -18.71 -13.73
CA TYR A 340 -21.20 -17.75 -14.72
C TYR A 340 -20.00 -17.03 -15.34
N ILE A 341 -20.07 -16.80 -16.64
CA ILE A 341 -19.22 -15.80 -17.30
C ILE A 341 -20.01 -14.51 -17.36
N MET A 342 -19.47 -13.48 -16.69
CA MET A 342 -20.02 -12.14 -16.68
C MET A 342 -19.24 -11.26 -17.66
N GLY A 343 -19.93 -10.33 -18.33
CA GLY A 343 -19.33 -9.39 -19.27
C GLY A 343 -19.75 -7.96 -19.04
N LEU A 344 -18.82 -7.05 -19.33
CA LEU A 344 -19.02 -5.61 -19.35
C LEU A 344 -18.49 -5.06 -20.67
N ASP A 345 -19.39 -4.49 -21.48
CA ASP A 345 -19.00 -3.75 -22.68
C ASP A 345 -18.52 -2.36 -22.29
N LEU A 346 -17.40 -1.97 -22.87
CA LEU A 346 -16.71 -0.69 -22.61
C LEU A 346 -16.56 0.06 -23.95
N GLU A 347 -17.00 1.30 -23.95
CA GLU A 347 -16.86 2.24 -25.07
C GLU A 347 -15.65 3.16 -24.90
#